data_9506d99eb4638a667e80e0ccfa788fc5
#
_entry.id   9506d99eb4638a667e80e0ccfa788fc5
#
_cell.length_a   1.000
_cell.length_b   1.000
_cell.length_c   1.000
_cell.angle_alpha   90.00
_cell.angle_beta   90.00
_cell.angle_gamma   90.00
#
_symmetry.space_group_name_H-M   'P 1'
#
loop_
_entity.id
_entity.type
_entity.pdbx_description
1 polymer ?
#
loop_
_entity_poly.entity_id
_entity_poly.type
_entity_poly.pdbx_seq_one_letter_code
_entity_poly.pdbx_strand_id
1 'polypeptide(L)'
;TTPDSAKRISYLPTPGLSYDPSDARYWDQAALDGEVKRAFEICHGCRMCFKYCDSFPRLFELLDKRYDGDVHRITAGDVDAVMEGCFQCKLCEVQCPYTPRDGHEFQLDFPKLVHRYRGVHARGKRRTLRQRVLNDPDTAGQMARLSLGMANVANRLRPLRVLMEKTIGVHRDKQLPEFAS
;
A
#
# COMPACT_ATOMS: atom_id res chain seq x y z
N THR A 1 -4.44 -1.27 -36.95
CA THR A 1 -3.40 -0.33 -36.58
C THR A 1 -2.58 -0.97 -35.49
N THR A 2 -1.37 -1.42 -35.84
CA THR A 2 -0.37 -1.96 -34.90
C THR A 2 -0.06 -0.88 -33.85
N PRO A 3 -0.18 -1.16 -32.53
CA PRO A 3 0.21 -0.20 -31.52
C PRO A 3 1.71 0.06 -31.64
N ASP A 4 2.04 1.33 -31.66
CA ASP A 4 3.36 1.90 -31.79
C ASP A 4 4.35 1.24 -30.81
N SER A 5 5.33 0.52 -31.33
CA SER A 5 6.34 -0.21 -30.54
C SER A 5 7.19 0.72 -29.65
N ALA A 6 7.18 2.03 -29.90
CA ALA A 6 7.88 3.04 -29.13
C ALA A 6 7.25 3.30 -27.74
N LYS A 7 6.06 2.79 -27.46
CA LYS A 7 5.34 3.02 -26.19
C LYS A 7 5.39 1.85 -25.21
N ARG A 8 5.95 0.71 -25.59
CA ARG A 8 5.99 -0.46 -24.71
C ARG A 8 7.14 -0.36 -23.70
N ILE A 9 6.80 -0.50 -22.42
CA ILE A 9 7.78 -0.63 -21.34
C ILE A 9 8.40 -2.03 -21.39
N SER A 10 9.71 -2.12 -21.19
CA SER A 10 10.37 -3.43 -21.01
C SER A 10 9.83 -4.14 -19.77
N TYR A 11 9.54 -5.42 -19.87
CA TYR A 11 9.11 -6.23 -18.73
C TYR A 11 10.27 -6.66 -17.83
N LEU A 12 11.51 -6.59 -18.33
CA LEU A 12 12.69 -6.88 -17.53
C LEU A 12 12.88 -5.86 -16.41
N PRO A 13 13.45 -6.27 -15.26
CA PRO A 13 13.75 -5.38 -14.16
C PRO A 13 14.59 -4.18 -14.61
N THR A 14 14.23 -3.00 -14.10
CA THR A 14 15.09 -1.83 -14.29
C THR A 14 16.29 -1.90 -13.34
N PRO A 15 17.37 -1.12 -13.61
CA PRO A 15 18.48 -1.00 -12.64
C PRO A 15 18.04 -0.49 -11.27
N GLY A 16 16.86 0.14 -11.20
CA GLY A 16 16.27 0.65 -9.96
C GLY A 16 15.44 -0.36 -9.15
N LEU A 17 15.31 -1.61 -9.63
CA LEU A 17 14.60 -2.63 -8.85
C LEU A 17 15.34 -2.91 -7.55
N SER A 18 14.65 -2.69 -6.44
CA SER A 18 15.05 -3.15 -5.11
C SER A 18 13.83 -3.29 -4.23
N TYR A 19 13.79 -4.37 -3.45
CA TYR A 19 12.78 -4.62 -2.41
C TYR A 19 13.40 -4.60 -1.01
N ASP A 20 14.69 -4.28 -0.89
CA ASP A 20 15.41 -4.23 0.37
C ASP A 20 15.54 -2.78 0.84
N PRO A 21 14.96 -2.40 2.01
CA PRO A 21 15.08 -1.06 2.57
C PRO A 21 16.51 -0.64 2.95
N SER A 22 17.46 -1.57 3.05
CA SER A 22 18.87 -1.27 3.27
C SER A 22 19.59 -0.79 2.00
N ASP A 23 19.03 -1.06 0.83
CA ASP A 23 19.56 -0.62 -0.46
C ASP A 23 19.16 0.84 -0.75
N ALA A 24 20.12 1.67 -1.13
CA ALA A 24 19.87 3.06 -1.49
C ALA A 24 18.84 3.21 -2.63
N ARG A 25 18.85 2.28 -3.59
CA ARG A 25 17.91 2.24 -4.73
C ARG A 25 16.45 2.10 -4.29
N TYR A 26 16.20 1.46 -3.13
CA TYR A 26 14.85 1.32 -2.57
C TYR A 26 14.20 2.69 -2.34
N TRP A 27 14.98 3.69 -1.95
CA TRP A 27 14.51 5.04 -1.59
C TRP A 27 14.54 6.03 -2.74
N ASP A 28 15.02 5.63 -3.91
CA ASP A 28 15.05 6.48 -5.11
C ASP A 28 13.65 6.56 -5.72
N GLN A 29 13.10 7.79 -5.80
CA GLN A 29 11.76 8.05 -6.30
C GLN A 29 11.65 7.77 -7.80
N ALA A 30 12.64 8.16 -8.60
CA ALA A 30 12.60 7.97 -10.05
C ALA A 30 12.69 6.48 -10.42
N ALA A 31 13.54 5.73 -9.70
CA ALA A 31 13.63 4.29 -9.81
C ALA A 31 12.32 3.59 -9.42
N LEU A 32 11.66 4.06 -8.34
CA LEU A 32 10.36 3.56 -7.92
C LEU A 32 9.28 3.81 -8.99
N ASP A 33 9.20 5.02 -9.53
CA ASP A 33 8.22 5.39 -10.56
C ASP A 33 8.38 4.54 -11.83
N GLY A 34 9.62 4.24 -12.22
CA GLY A 34 9.91 3.32 -13.32
C GLY A 34 9.40 1.91 -13.05
N GLU A 35 9.66 1.37 -11.87
CA GLU A 35 9.20 0.02 -11.48
C GLU A 35 7.67 -0.05 -11.31
N VAL A 36 7.02 1.01 -10.84
CA VAL A 36 5.55 1.08 -10.75
C VAL A 36 4.93 1.00 -12.14
N LYS A 37 5.43 1.79 -13.09
CA LYS A 37 4.93 1.76 -14.48
C LYS A 37 5.18 0.40 -15.13
N ARG A 38 6.35 -0.19 -14.94
CA ARG A 38 6.68 -1.53 -15.42
C ARG A 38 5.72 -2.58 -14.86
N ALA A 39 5.50 -2.58 -13.54
CA ALA A 39 4.58 -3.50 -12.90
C ALA A 39 3.14 -3.33 -13.40
N PHE A 40 2.68 -2.10 -13.57
CA PHE A 40 1.34 -1.81 -14.08
C PHE A 40 1.16 -2.31 -15.51
N GLU A 41 2.17 -2.15 -16.37
CA GLU A 41 2.15 -2.67 -17.74
C GLU A 41 2.03 -4.19 -17.76
N ILE A 42 2.85 -4.91 -16.97
CA ILE A 42 2.80 -6.37 -16.86
C ILE A 42 1.44 -6.83 -16.30
N CYS A 43 0.96 -6.19 -15.22
CA CYS A 43 -0.32 -6.55 -14.60
C CYS A 43 -1.50 -6.27 -15.51
N HIS A 44 -1.50 -5.16 -16.27
CA HIS A 44 -2.53 -4.82 -17.22
C HIS A 44 -2.59 -5.81 -18.39
N GLY A 45 -1.43 -6.26 -18.88
CA GLY A 45 -1.37 -7.30 -19.93
C GLY A 45 -1.85 -8.67 -19.44
N CYS A 46 -1.55 -9.02 -18.16
CA CYS A 46 -1.85 -10.35 -17.61
C CYS A 46 -3.27 -10.49 -17.03
N ARG A 47 -3.72 -9.51 -16.23
CA ARG A 47 -5.06 -9.41 -15.59
C ARG A 47 -5.50 -10.56 -14.68
N MET A 48 -4.64 -11.52 -14.35
CA MET A 48 -5.04 -12.70 -13.56
C MET A 48 -5.55 -12.35 -12.16
N CYS A 49 -5.09 -11.25 -11.58
CA CYS A 49 -5.36 -10.89 -10.18
C CYS A 49 -6.59 -9.98 -9.97
N PHE A 50 -7.41 -9.75 -10.99
CA PHE A 50 -8.47 -8.74 -10.95
C PHE A 50 -9.53 -8.93 -9.85
N LYS A 51 -9.67 -10.15 -9.29
CA LYS A 51 -10.68 -10.48 -8.27
C LYS A 51 -10.17 -10.39 -6.82
N TYR A 52 -8.88 -10.12 -6.58
CA TYR A 52 -8.30 -10.28 -5.24
C TYR A 52 -8.46 -9.05 -4.36
N CYS A 53 -8.46 -7.86 -4.92
CA CYS A 53 -8.60 -6.60 -4.18
C CYS A 53 -9.02 -5.47 -5.12
N ASP A 54 -9.24 -4.28 -4.57
CA ASP A 54 -9.68 -3.12 -5.34
C ASP A 54 -8.57 -2.48 -6.20
N SER A 55 -7.30 -2.79 -5.94
CA SER A 55 -6.15 -2.26 -6.69
C SER A 55 -6.22 -2.60 -8.18
N PHE A 56 -6.40 -3.89 -8.50
CA PHE A 56 -6.33 -4.36 -9.90
C PHE A 56 -7.51 -3.93 -10.75
N PRO A 57 -8.78 -4.08 -10.31
CA PRO A 57 -9.92 -3.54 -11.06
C PRO A 57 -9.78 -2.05 -11.34
N ARG A 58 -9.33 -1.27 -10.33
CA ARG A 58 -9.08 0.17 -10.47
C ARG A 58 -7.97 0.46 -11.49
N LEU A 59 -6.85 -0.27 -11.42
CA LEU A 59 -5.75 -0.14 -12.38
C LEU A 59 -6.24 -0.39 -13.81
N PHE A 60 -6.97 -1.49 -14.02
CA PHE A 60 -7.43 -1.88 -15.35
C PHE A 60 -8.47 -0.90 -15.88
N GLU A 61 -9.40 -0.47 -15.05
CA GLU A 61 -10.39 0.53 -15.45
C GLU A 61 -9.75 1.87 -15.84
N LEU A 62 -8.78 2.35 -15.07
CA LEU A 62 -8.04 3.57 -15.38
C LEU A 62 -7.31 3.45 -16.72
N LEU A 63 -6.56 2.37 -16.91
CA LEU A 63 -5.80 2.17 -18.15
C LEU A 63 -6.72 2.00 -19.35
N ASP A 64 -7.79 1.20 -19.25
CA ASP A 64 -8.69 0.94 -20.37
C ASP A 64 -9.53 2.15 -20.75
N LYS A 65 -10.10 2.87 -19.76
CA LYS A 65 -11.09 3.93 -20.04
C LYS A 65 -10.49 5.33 -20.14
N ARG A 66 -9.38 5.59 -19.45
CA ARG A 66 -8.84 6.95 -19.34
C ARG A 66 -7.52 7.14 -20.08
N TYR A 67 -6.73 6.10 -20.20
CA TYR A 67 -5.37 6.19 -20.71
C TYR A 67 -5.12 5.38 -21.99
N ASP A 68 -6.13 4.76 -22.57
CA ASP A 68 -6.04 3.94 -23.81
C ASP A 68 -4.94 2.85 -23.73
N GLY A 69 -4.77 2.25 -22.55
CA GLY A 69 -3.74 1.25 -22.27
C GLY A 69 -2.33 1.80 -22.07
N ASP A 70 -2.13 3.11 -22.09
CA ASP A 70 -0.81 3.74 -21.99
C ASP A 70 -0.46 4.08 -20.54
N VAL A 71 0.38 3.26 -19.90
CA VAL A 71 0.82 3.46 -18.51
C VAL A 71 1.71 4.69 -18.32
N HIS A 72 2.31 5.23 -19.40
CA HIS A 72 3.12 6.45 -19.28
C HIS A 72 2.28 7.67 -18.92
N ARG A 73 1.00 7.66 -19.30
CA ARG A 73 0.05 8.75 -19.09
C ARG A 73 -0.60 8.77 -17.73
N ILE A 74 -0.42 7.68 -16.92
CA ILE A 74 -1.04 7.58 -15.61
C ILE A 74 -0.53 8.69 -14.68
N THR A 75 -1.45 9.39 -14.02
CA THR A 75 -1.09 10.47 -13.09
C THR A 75 -0.67 9.93 -11.74
N ALA A 76 0.13 10.70 -10.99
CA ALA A 76 0.55 10.32 -9.64
C ALA A 76 -0.65 10.06 -8.71
N GLY A 77 -1.73 10.86 -8.81
CA GLY A 77 -2.93 10.66 -8.00
C GLY A 77 -3.67 9.35 -8.33
N ASP A 78 -3.66 8.91 -9.60
CA ASP A 78 -4.25 7.65 -9.99
C ASP A 78 -3.37 6.46 -9.56
N VAL A 79 -2.04 6.63 -9.58
CA VAL A 79 -1.10 5.66 -8.97
C VAL A 79 -1.37 5.51 -7.47
N ASP A 80 -1.46 6.64 -6.73
CA ASP A 80 -1.82 6.64 -5.30
C ASP A 80 -3.10 5.83 -5.05
N ALA A 81 -4.14 6.10 -5.84
CA ALA A 81 -5.44 5.44 -5.69
C ALA A 81 -5.38 3.91 -5.94
N VAL A 82 -4.52 3.45 -6.86
CA VAL A 82 -4.27 2.02 -7.08
C VAL A 82 -3.50 1.42 -5.92
N MET A 83 -2.44 2.10 -5.45
CA MET A 83 -1.58 1.61 -4.36
C MET A 83 -2.31 1.58 -3.01
N GLU A 84 -3.23 2.51 -2.76
CA GLU A 84 -4.07 2.54 -1.55
C GLU A 84 -5.06 1.37 -1.52
N GLY A 85 -5.57 0.93 -2.66
CA GLY A 85 -6.48 -0.22 -2.76
C GLY A 85 -5.84 -1.57 -2.39
N CYS A 86 -4.54 -1.64 -2.16
CA CYS A 86 -3.84 -2.88 -1.80
C CYS A 86 -3.93 -3.18 -0.30
N PHE A 87 -4.50 -4.33 0.05
CA PHE A 87 -4.62 -4.82 1.44
C PHE A 87 -3.38 -5.54 1.98
N GLN A 88 -2.32 -5.69 1.20
CA GLN A 88 -1.11 -6.44 1.57
C GLN A 88 -1.38 -7.93 1.91
N CYS A 89 -2.43 -8.52 1.36
CA CYS A 89 -2.82 -9.91 1.61
C CYS A 89 -1.95 -10.95 0.89
N LYS A 90 -1.10 -10.52 -0.06
CA LYS A 90 -0.18 -11.34 -0.87
C LYS A 90 -0.82 -12.38 -1.80
N LEU A 91 -2.14 -12.45 -1.92
CA LEU A 91 -2.81 -13.40 -2.84
C LEU A 91 -2.34 -13.24 -4.28
N CYS A 92 -2.10 -12.01 -4.73
CA CYS A 92 -1.59 -11.75 -6.08
C CYS A 92 -0.16 -12.29 -6.28
N GLU A 93 0.68 -12.33 -5.25
CA GLU A 93 2.03 -12.92 -5.33
C GLU A 93 1.96 -14.45 -5.48
N VAL A 94 1.07 -15.09 -4.71
CA VAL A 94 0.87 -16.55 -4.78
C VAL A 94 0.42 -16.99 -6.17
N GLN A 95 -0.45 -16.21 -6.81
CA GLN A 95 -1.00 -16.50 -8.13
C GLN A 95 -0.09 -16.09 -9.29
N CYS A 96 0.83 -15.14 -9.07
CA CYS A 96 1.61 -14.52 -10.14
C CYS A 96 2.70 -15.47 -10.66
N PRO A 97 2.74 -15.76 -11.98
CA PRO A 97 3.78 -16.60 -12.55
C PRO A 97 5.12 -15.87 -12.75
N TYR A 98 5.15 -14.54 -12.55
CA TYR A 98 6.29 -13.68 -12.88
C TYR A 98 7.16 -13.33 -11.67
N THR A 99 7.03 -14.07 -10.56
CA THR A 99 7.64 -13.70 -9.28
C THR A 99 9.12 -14.11 -9.18
N PRO A 100 9.90 -13.39 -8.34
CA PRO A 100 11.25 -13.85 -7.97
C PRO A 100 11.23 -15.23 -7.29
N ARG A 101 10.16 -15.56 -6.56
CA ARG A 101 10.00 -16.87 -5.91
C ARG A 101 10.05 -18.00 -6.91
N ASP A 102 9.45 -17.81 -8.09
CA ASP A 102 9.40 -18.81 -9.15
C ASP A 102 10.59 -18.68 -10.13
N GLY A 103 11.57 -17.84 -9.81
CA GLY A 103 12.76 -17.62 -10.62
C GLY A 103 12.50 -16.93 -11.96
N HIS A 104 11.35 -16.27 -12.13
CA HIS A 104 11.00 -15.64 -13.39
C HIS A 104 11.81 -14.36 -13.64
N GLU A 105 12.23 -14.14 -14.88
CA GLU A 105 13.09 -13.01 -15.28
C GLU A 105 12.48 -11.63 -15.00
N PHE A 106 11.14 -11.50 -14.97
CA PHE A 106 10.48 -10.23 -14.67
C PHE A 106 10.58 -9.82 -13.19
N GLN A 107 10.87 -10.75 -12.29
CA GLN A 107 11.04 -10.49 -10.85
C GLN A 107 9.93 -9.58 -10.26
N LEU A 108 8.67 -9.81 -10.67
CA LEU A 108 7.54 -8.99 -10.28
C LEU A 108 7.01 -9.40 -8.90
N ASP A 109 7.08 -8.52 -7.92
CA ASP A 109 6.47 -8.69 -6.59
C ASP A 109 5.63 -7.44 -6.27
N PHE A 110 4.35 -7.48 -6.65
CA PHE A 110 3.46 -6.34 -6.47
C PHE A 110 3.26 -5.96 -4.99
N PRO A 111 3.07 -6.89 -4.03
CA PRO A 111 2.98 -6.54 -2.61
C PRO A 111 4.24 -5.83 -2.08
N LYS A 112 5.43 -6.30 -2.44
CA LYS A 112 6.67 -5.61 -2.03
C LYS A 112 6.82 -4.25 -2.71
N LEU A 113 6.40 -4.12 -3.97
CA LEU A 113 6.39 -2.84 -4.66
C LEU A 113 5.46 -1.82 -3.96
N VAL A 114 4.24 -2.23 -3.57
CA VAL A 114 3.32 -1.39 -2.79
C VAL A 114 3.93 -1.02 -1.44
N HIS A 115 4.60 -1.95 -0.77
CA HIS A 115 5.27 -1.67 0.50
C HIS A 115 6.37 -0.62 0.32
N ARG A 116 7.22 -0.78 -0.72
CA ARG A 116 8.24 0.21 -1.10
C ARG A 116 7.61 1.57 -1.40
N TYR A 117 6.54 1.60 -2.21
CA TYR A 117 5.82 2.81 -2.58
C TYR A 117 5.36 3.59 -1.33
N ARG A 118 4.67 2.89 -0.41
CA ARG A 118 4.21 3.48 0.84
C ARG A 118 5.36 3.95 1.72
N GLY A 119 6.46 3.18 1.80
CA GLY A 119 7.66 3.53 2.56
C GLY A 119 8.32 4.82 2.05
N VAL A 120 8.55 4.91 0.74
CA VAL A 120 9.15 6.10 0.10
C VAL A 120 8.27 7.33 0.28
N HIS A 121 6.95 7.22 0.05
CA HIS A 121 6.02 8.33 0.19
C HIS A 121 5.77 8.74 1.65
N ALA A 122 6.03 7.87 2.62
CA ALA A 122 5.97 8.19 4.05
C ALA A 122 7.27 8.82 4.58
N ARG A 123 8.39 8.66 3.87
CA ARG A 123 9.70 9.17 4.29
C ARG A 123 9.67 10.69 4.39
N GLY A 124 10.09 11.21 5.53
CA GLY A 124 10.10 12.65 5.79
C GLY A 124 8.76 13.28 6.15
N LYS A 125 7.65 12.56 6.03
CA LYS A 125 6.34 13.05 6.49
C LYS A 125 6.23 12.92 8.00
N ARG A 126 5.84 14.00 8.69
CA ARG A 126 5.51 13.95 10.12
C ARG A 126 4.26 13.08 10.31
N ARG A 127 4.36 12.07 11.17
CA ARG A 127 3.21 11.27 11.59
C ARG A 127 2.19 12.17 12.29
N THR A 128 0.94 12.08 11.88
CA THR A 128 -0.17 12.72 12.59
C THR A 128 -0.35 12.08 13.97
N LEU A 129 -1.01 12.80 14.90
CA LEU A 129 -1.33 12.25 16.23
C LEU A 129 -2.08 10.92 16.13
N ARG A 130 -3.05 10.87 15.20
CA ARG A 130 -3.80 9.63 14.89
C ARG A 130 -2.89 8.48 14.51
N GLN A 131 -1.95 8.70 13.59
CA GLN A 131 -1.01 7.67 13.14
C GLN A 131 -0.06 7.24 14.27
N ARG A 132 0.37 8.15 15.15
CA ARG A 132 1.21 7.81 16.30
C ARG A 132 0.49 6.88 17.28
N VAL A 133 -0.76 7.22 17.62
CA VAL A 133 -1.55 6.46 18.58
C VAL A 133 -1.95 5.08 18.04
N LEU A 134 -2.35 5.02 16.75
CA LEU A 134 -2.85 3.76 16.17
C LEU A 134 -1.73 2.81 15.70
N ASN A 135 -0.54 3.33 15.37
CA ASN A 135 0.57 2.52 14.86
C ASN A 135 1.57 2.10 15.93
N ASP A 136 1.39 2.55 17.18
CA ASP A 136 2.26 2.20 18.30
C ASP A 136 1.42 1.59 19.44
N PRO A 137 1.02 0.31 19.31
CA PRO A 137 0.23 -0.37 20.33
C PRO A 137 1.00 -0.57 21.65
N ASP A 138 2.33 -0.64 21.61
CA ASP A 138 3.15 -0.85 22.81
C ASP A 138 3.13 0.40 23.69
N THR A 139 3.33 1.59 23.11
CA THR A 139 3.21 2.85 23.84
C THR A 139 1.78 3.05 24.36
N ALA A 140 0.78 2.76 23.55
CA ALA A 140 -0.63 2.84 23.97
C ALA A 140 -0.92 1.86 25.14
N GLY A 141 -0.39 0.65 25.10
CA GLY A 141 -0.52 -0.35 26.16
C GLY A 141 0.18 0.08 27.44
N GLN A 142 1.40 0.63 27.36
CA GLN A 142 2.12 1.14 28.53
C GLN A 142 1.38 2.31 29.21
N MET A 143 0.86 3.25 28.42
CA MET A 143 0.07 4.38 28.94
C MET A 143 -1.24 3.87 29.61
N ALA A 144 -1.88 2.87 29.02
CA ALA A 144 -3.08 2.29 29.58
C ALA A 144 -2.79 1.55 30.91
N ARG A 145 -1.67 0.84 31.02
CA ARG A 145 -1.23 0.21 32.29
C ARG A 145 -0.96 1.24 33.39
N LEU A 146 -0.26 2.33 33.04
CA LEU A 146 0.01 3.43 33.97
C LEU A 146 -1.27 4.14 34.46
N SER A 147 -2.36 4.02 33.69
CA SER A 147 -3.66 4.61 34.06
C SER A 147 -4.42 3.85 35.17
N LEU A 148 -3.86 2.75 35.72
CA LEU A 148 -4.45 1.95 36.77
C LEU A 148 -5.93 1.55 36.49
N GLY A 149 -6.24 1.15 35.26
CA GLY A 149 -7.56 0.75 34.83
C GLY A 149 -8.47 1.88 34.35
N MET A 150 -8.09 3.15 34.52
CA MET A 150 -8.90 4.28 34.04
C MET A 150 -9.10 4.26 32.51
N ALA A 151 -8.15 3.73 31.75
CA ALA A 151 -8.28 3.55 30.30
C ALA A 151 -9.46 2.62 29.94
N ASN A 152 -9.67 1.56 30.71
CA ASN A 152 -10.78 0.62 30.51
C ASN A 152 -12.14 1.29 30.84
N VAL A 153 -12.18 2.09 31.90
CA VAL A 153 -13.37 2.87 32.25
C VAL A 153 -13.67 3.89 31.15
N ALA A 154 -12.65 4.62 30.67
CA ALA A 154 -12.79 5.59 29.60
C ALA A 154 -13.33 4.94 28.30
N ASN A 155 -12.87 3.71 27.98
CA ASN A 155 -13.34 2.96 26.83
C ASN A 155 -14.82 2.56 26.89
N ARG A 156 -15.41 2.51 28.09
CA ARG A 156 -16.84 2.18 28.31
C ARG A 156 -17.74 3.44 28.30
N LEU A 157 -17.19 4.62 28.51
CA LEU A 157 -17.94 5.86 28.59
C LEU A 157 -18.27 6.43 27.20
N ARG A 158 -19.55 6.49 26.85
CA ARG A 158 -20.05 6.97 25.56
C ARG A 158 -19.50 8.34 25.13
N PRO A 159 -19.46 9.40 25.98
CA PRO A 159 -18.95 10.69 25.57
C PRO A 159 -17.46 10.65 25.20
N LEU A 160 -16.65 9.85 25.91
CA LEU A 160 -15.23 9.67 25.57
C LEU A 160 -15.04 8.88 24.27
N ARG A 161 -15.91 7.92 24.00
CA ARG A 161 -15.91 7.19 22.71
C ARG A 161 -16.23 8.12 21.53
N VAL A 162 -17.18 9.04 21.69
CA VAL A 162 -17.49 10.06 20.68
C VAL A 162 -16.28 10.99 20.47
N LEU A 163 -15.58 11.38 21.53
CA LEU A 163 -14.38 12.20 21.43
C LEU A 163 -13.26 11.44 20.69
N MET A 164 -13.04 10.15 21.01
CA MET A 164 -12.08 9.29 20.31
C MET A 164 -12.40 9.16 18.82
N GLU A 165 -13.66 9.01 18.46
CA GLU A 165 -14.09 8.95 17.06
C GLU A 165 -13.74 10.24 16.31
N LYS A 166 -13.96 11.39 16.91
CA LYS A 166 -13.66 12.69 16.29
C LYS A 166 -12.16 13.01 16.22
N THR A 167 -11.37 12.55 17.17
CA THR A 167 -9.92 12.88 17.26
C THR A 167 -9.04 11.86 16.59
N ILE A 168 -9.19 10.59 16.92
CA ILE A 168 -8.35 9.48 16.41
C ILE A 168 -9.06 8.60 15.38
N GLY A 169 -10.36 8.82 15.15
CA GLY A 169 -11.13 8.12 14.12
C GLY A 169 -11.48 6.66 14.45
N VAL A 170 -11.44 6.29 15.74
CA VAL A 170 -11.93 4.99 16.19
C VAL A 170 -13.44 5.08 16.42
N HIS A 171 -14.23 4.36 15.62
CA HIS A 171 -15.69 4.40 15.71
C HIS A 171 -16.17 4.11 17.13
N ARG A 172 -17.19 4.85 17.61
CA ARG A 172 -17.68 4.78 18.99
C ARG A 172 -18.16 3.39 19.41
N ASP A 173 -18.72 2.62 18.47
CA ASP A 173 -19.26 1.29 18.75
C ASP A 173 -18.22 0.16 18.52
N LYS A 174 -16.99 0.50 18.09
CA LYS A 174 -15.91 -0.48 17.96
C LYS A 174 -15.50 -0.98 19.33
N GLN A 175 -15.62 -2.27 19.56
CA GLN A 175 -15.09 -2.90 20.77
C GLN A 175 -13.56 -2.82 20.78
N LEU A 176 -13.02 -2.24 21.83
CA LEU A 176 -11.56 -2.22 22.07
C LEU A 176 -11.23 -3.32 23.10
N PRO A 177 -10.07 -3.96 22.96
CA PRO A 177 -9.61 -4.92 23.97
C PRO A 177 -9.42 -4.23 25.32
N GLU A 178 -9.64 -4.95 26.39
CA GLU A 178 -9.33 -4.48 27.73
C GLU A 178 -7.81 -4.56 27.95
N PHE A 179 -7.28 -3.51 28.52
CA PHE A 179 -5.88 -3.50 28.92
C PHE A 179 -5.73 -4.21 30.28
N ALA A 180 -4.71 -5.05 30.41
CA ALA A 180 -4.39 -5.65 31.69
C ALA A 180 -4.01 -4.54 32.70
N SER A 181 -4.66 -4.54 33.85
CA SER A 181 -4.37 -3.65 34.99
C SER A 181 -3.20 -4.17 35.81
#